data_3d51662c42b474fe38301da18a667845
#
_entry.id   3d51662c42b474fe38301da18a667845
#
_cell.length_a   1.000
_cell.length_b   1.000
_cell.length_c   1.000
_cell.angle_alpha   90.00
_cell.angle_beta   90.00
_cell.angle_gamma   90.00
#
_symmetry.space_group_name_H-M   'P 1'
#
loop_
_entity.id
_entity.type
_entity.pdbx_description
1 polymer ?
#
loop_
_entity_poly.entity_id
_entity_poly.type
_entity_poly.pdbx_seq_one_letter_code
_entity_poly.pdbx_strand_id
1 'polypeptide(L)'
;MKRGEIFARDGYRCVFCGQVFPEEELTVDHLQARSRGGDRSGGNLVTACEACNARKGRQRLATFLAADPDTYANFQLFAIHVWKRHLAAIDDEIRKLRLRDDGKPPRRRDDLP
;
A
#
# COMPACT_ATOMS: atom_id res chain seq x y z
N MET A 1 -7.10 -15.93 6.08
CA MET A 1 -7.26 -16.41 4.69
C MET A 1 -5.94 -16.93 4.18
N LYS A 2 -6.01 -17.95 3.36
CA LYS A 2 -4.83 -18.49 2.70
C LYS A 2 -4.39 -17.56 1.57
N ARG A 3 -3.12 -17.64 1.22
CA ARG A 3 -2.50 -16.82 0.18
C ARG A 3 -3.28 -16.87 -1.15
N GLY A 4 -3.60 -18.07 -1.63
CA GLY A 4 -4.35 -18.23 -2.87
C GLY A 4 -5.75 -17.62 -2.83
N GLU A 5 -6.38 -17.63 -1.66
CA GLU A 5 -7.69 -17.03 -1.48
C GLU A 5 -7.62 -15.51 -1.58
N ILE A 6 -6.54 -14.90 -1.06
CA ILE A 6 -6.31 -13.46 -1.20
C ILE A 6 -6.14 -13.09 -2.68
N PHE A 7 -5.33 -13.83 -3.41
CA PHE A 7 -5.12 -13.58 -4.84
C PHE A 7 -6.42 -13.69 -5.62
N ALA A 8 -7.19 -14.75 -5.39
CA ALA A 8 -8.47 -14.96 -6.08
C ALA A 8 -9.47 -13.85 -5.75
N ARG A 9 -9.56 -13.45 -4.48
CA ARG A 9 -10.42 -12.35 -4.04
C ARG A 9 -10.09 -11.06 -4.77
N ASP A 10 -8.81 -10.77 -4.94
CA ASP A 10 -8.34 -9.54 -5.57
C ASP A 10 -8.21 -9.67 -7.10
N GLY A 11 -8.67 -10.79 -7.67
CA GLY A 11 -8.67 -11.01 -9.11
C GLY A 11 -7.29 -11.15 -9.71
N TYR A 12 -6.31 -11.64 -8.92
CA TYR A 12 -4.92 -11.78 -9.34
C TYR A 12 -4.31 -10.45 -9.78
N ARG A 13 -4.83 -9.36 -9.23
CA ARG A 13 -4.44 -7.99 -9.57
C ARG A 13 -3.61 -7.38 -8.46
N CYS A 14 -2.49 -6.81 -8.82
CA CYS A 14 -1.69 -6.00 -7.89
C CYS A 14 -2.45 -4.72 -7.57
N VAL A 15 -2.67 -4.43 -6.29
CA VAL A 15 -3.40 -3.22 -5.89
C VAL A 15 -2.56 -1.94 -6.07
N PHE A 16 -1.27 -2.07 -6.32
CA PHE A 16 -0.36 -0.92 -6.45
C PHE A 16 -0.14 -0.49 -7.90
N CYS A 17 0.01 -1.42 -8.83
CA CYS A 17 0.16 -1.08 -10.25
C CYS A 17 -1.10 -1.36 -11.08
N GLY A 18 -2.07 -2.06 -10.51
CA GLY A 18 -3.34 -2.32 -11.16
C GLY A 18 -3.31 -3.40 -12.24
N GLN A 19 -2.19 -4.09 -12.42
CA GLN A 19 -2.08 -5.12 -13.44
C GLN A 19 -2.33 -6.51 -12.88
N VAL A 20 -2.76 -7.41 -13.75
CA VAL A 20 -3.03 -8.81 -13.42
C VAL A 20 -1.78 -9.64 -13.71
N PHE A 21 -1.48 -10.58 -12.81
CA PHE A 21 -0.28 -11.40 -12.90
C PHE A 21 -0.62 -12.86 -12.64
N PRO A 22 0.19 -13.81 -13.14
CA PRO A 22 0.07 -15.20 -12.70
C PRO A 22 0.44 -15.32 -11.22
N GLU A 23 -0.10 -16.32 -10.56
CA GLU A 23 0.03 -16.49 -9.10
C GLU A 23 1.50 -16.52 -8.64
N GLU A 24 2.39 -17.10 -9.42
CA GLU A 24 3.81 -17.21 -9.07
C GLU A 24 4.54 -15.87 -9.05
N GLU A 25 3.94 -14.83 -9.61
CA GLU A 25 4.50 -13.49 -9.60
C GLU A 25 3.82 -12.57 -8.58
N LEU A 26 2.94 -13.15 -7.76
CA LEU A 26 2.18 -12.40 -6.75
C LEU A 26 2.67 -12.71 -5.35
N THR A 27 2.47 -11.76 -4.46
CA THR A 27 2.74 -11.91 -3.05
C THR A 27 1.63 -11.25 -2.25
N VAL A 28 1.57 -11.55 -0.95
CA VAL A 28 0.61 -10.94 -0.03
C VAL A 28 1.34 -9.90 0.79
N ASP A 29 0.76 -8.71 0.92
CA ASP A 29 1.30 -7.64 1.72
C ASP A 29 0.31 -7.23 2.81
N HIS A 30 0.82 -6.78 3.95
CA HIS A 30 0.01 -6.31 5.08
C HIS A 30 -0.18 -4.80 4.99
N LEU A 31 -1.39 -4.32 5.30
CA LEU A 31 -1.65 -2.89 5.41
C LEU A 31 -1.04 -2.31 6.68
N GLN A 32 -1.28 -2.98 7.79
CA GLN A 32 -0.77 -2.59 9.09
C GLN A 32 0.17 -3.68 9.61
N ALA A 33 1.35 -3.28 10.04
CA ALA A 33 2.28 -4.20 10.68
C ALA A 33 1.68 -4.73 11.99
N ARG A 34 2.09 -5.93 12.39
CA ARG A 34 1.61 -6.55 13.63
C ARG A 34 1.83 -5.64 14.85
N SER A 35 2.95 -4.96 14.90
CA SER A 35 3.29 -4.02 15.97
C SER A 35 2.37 -2.80 16.04
N ARG A 36 1.51 -2.60 15.04
CA ARG A 36 0.59 -1.47 14.94
C ARG A 36 -0.87 -1.91 14.87
N GLY A 37 -1.17 -3.08 15.44
CA GLY A 37 -2.52 -3.61 15.47
C GLY A 37 -2.90 -4.40 14.24
N GLY A 38 -1.98 -4.67 13.33
CA GLY A 38 -2.23 -5.52 12.17
C GLY A 38 -2.18 -6.99 12.52
N ASP A 39 -2.88 -7.80 11.76
CA ASP A 39 -2.91 -9.24 11.91
C ASP A 39 -2.90 -9.92 10.53
N ARG A 40 -3.11 -11.22 10.49
CA ARG A 40 -3.14 -12.00 9.24
C ARG A 40 -4.54 -12.19 8.69
N SER A 41 -5.50 -11.41 9.15
CA SER A 41 -6.86 -11.49 8.62
C SER A 41 -6.91 -10.93 7.20
N GLY A 42 -7.88 -11.41 6.42
CA GLY A 42 -8.07 -10.95 5.05
C GLY A 42 -8.30 -9.44 4.95
N GLY A 43 -8.86 -8.84 5.99
CA GLY A 43 -9.08 -7.40 6.04
C GLY A 43 -7.82 -6.54 6.16
N ASN A 44 -6.68 -7.17 6.46
CA ASN A 44 -5.37 -6.52 6.57
C ASN A 44 -4.39 -6.94 5.47
N LEU A 45 -4.85 -7.73 4.50
CA LEU A 45 -3.99 -8.31 3.48
C LEU A 45 -4.43 -7.88 2.08
N VAL A 46 -3.47 -7.61 1.22
CA VAL A 46 -3.70 -7.26 -0.19
C VAL A 46 -2.75 -8.04 -1.08
N THR A 47 -3.15 -8.18 -2.35
CA THR A 47 -2.32 -8.77 -3.39
C THR A 47 -1.39 -7.72 -3.96
N ALA A 48 -0.12 -8.05 -4.07
CA ALA A 48 0.88 -7.21 -4.71
C ALA A 48 1.73 -8.06 -5.67
N CYS A 49 2.21 -7.45 -6.75
CA CYS A 49 3.18 -8.13 -7.60
C CYS A 49 4.58 -8.01 -6.98
N GLU A 50 5.47 -8.90 -7.38
CA GLU A 50 6.84 -8.92 -6.85
C GLU A 50 7.58 -7.60 -7.08
N ALA A 51 7.39 -6.99 -8.25
CA ALA A 51 8.03 -5.72 -8.59
C ALA A 51 7.59 -4.57 -7.67
N CYS A 52 6.29 -4.45 -7.43
CA CYS A 52 5.77 -3.41 -6.52
C CYS A 52 6.18 -3.67 -5.08
N ASN A 53 6.17 -4.94 -4.67
CA ASN A 53 6.61 -5.32 -3.34
C ASN A 53 8.09 -4.99 -3.12
N ALA A 54 8.92 -5.21 -4.13
CA ALA A 54 10.34 -4.86 -4.09
C ALA A 54 10.55 -3.35 -4.02
N ARG A 55 9.78 -2.57 -4.80
CA ARG A 55 9.83 -1.11 -4.74
C ARG A 55 9.44 -0.57 -3.36
N LYS A 56 8.40 -1.15 -2.79
CA LYS A 56 7.96 -0.77 -1.45
C LYS A 56 9.06 -1.07 -0.42
N GLY A 57 9.69 -2.24 -0.56
CA GLY A 57 10.79 -2.64 0.32
C GLY A 57 10.37 -2.62 1.78
N ARG A 58 11.18 -1.98 2.61
CA ARG A 58 10.94 -1.86 4.05
C ARG A 58 10.14 -0.62 4.43
N GLN A 59 9.71 0.16 3.45
CA GLN A 59 8.93 1.35 3.74
C GLN A 59 7.59 0.98 4.37
N ARG A 60 7.10 1.86 5.20
CA ARG A 60 5.72 1.78 5.66
C ARG A 60 4.81 2.02 4.46
N LEU A 61 3.66 1.34 4.45
CA LEU A 61 2.74 1.46 3.32
C LEU A 61 2.34 2.92 3.07
N ALA A 62 2.02 3.67 4.11
CA ALA A 62 1.64 5.07 3.95
C ALA A 62 2.74 5.89 3.28
N THR A 63 4.00 5.66 3.64
CA THR A 63 5.14 6.36 3.03
C THR A 63 5.26 6.01 1.55
N PHE A 64 5.13 4.75 1.21
CA PHE A 64 5.17 4.28 -0.17
C PHE A 64 4.05 4.91 -1.01
N LEU A 65 2.83 4.93 -0.48
CA LEU A 65 1.68 5.50 -1.20
C LEU A 65 1.78 7.02 -1.31
N ALA A 66 2.26 7.70 -0.27
CA ALA A 66 2.39 9.15 -0.29
C ALA A 66 3.43 9.63 -1.31
N ALA A 67 4.42 8.79 -1.62
CA ALA A 67 5.49 9.14 -2.54
C ALA A 67 5.08 9.06 -4.01
N ASP A 68 4.00 8.35 -4.33
CA ASP A 68 3.57 8.11 -5.72
C ASP A 68 2.05 8.20 -5.84
N PRO A 69 1.54 9.33 -6.36
CA PRO A 69 0.10 9.52 -6.52
C PRO A 69 -0.60 8.45 -7.36
N ASP A 70 0.05 7.93 -8.38
CA ASP A 70 -0.52 6.88 -9.23
C ASP A 70 -0.69 5.57 -8.45
N THR A 71 0.31 5.21 -7.66
CA THR A 71 0.25 4.04 -6.82
C THR A 71 -0.87 4.17 -5.77
N TYR A 72 -1.00 5.35 -5.18
CA TYR A 72 -2.07 5.61 -4.21
C TYR A 72 -3.45 5.52 -4.86
N ALA A 73 -3.61 6.08 -6.06
CA ALA A 73 -4.87 6.00 -6.81
C ALA A 73 -5.24 4.55 -7.11
N ASN A 74 -4.28 3.73 -7.54
CA ASN A 74 -4.50 2.30 -7.77
C ASN A 74 -4.92 1.60 -6.49
N PHE A 75 -4.23 1.88 -5.39
CA PHE A 75 -4.55 1.29 -4.09
C PHE A 75 -5.99 1.61 -3.69
N GLN A 76 -6.41 2.86 -3.82
CA GLN A 76 -7.78 3.27 -3.51
C GLN A 76 -8.81 2.57 -4.40
N LEU A 77 -8.47 2.34 -5.65
CA LEU A 77 -9.36 1.71 -6.62
C LEU A 77 -9.48 0.20 -6.41
N PHE A 78 -8.39 -0.48 -6.09
CA PHE A 78 -8.33 -1.94 -6.10
C PHE A 78 -8.28 -2.60 -4.73
N ALA A 79 -7.88 -1.91 -3.67
CA ALA A 79 -7.85 -2.48 -2.32
C ALA A 79 -9.21 -2.35 -1.65
N ILE A 80 -10.23 -2.99 -2.24
CA ILE A 80 -11.64 -2.81 -1.84
C ILE A 80 -12.11 -3.85 -0.83
N HIS A 81 -11.32 -4.88 -0.57
CA HIS A 81 -11.71 -5.99 0.34
C HIS A 81 -11.05 -5.91 1.70
N VAL A 82 -10.39 -4.81 1.99
CA VAL A 82 -9.73 -4.61 3.28
C VAL A 82 -10.66 -3.87 4.25
N TRP A 83 -10.40 -4.04 5.53
CA TRP A 83 -11.24 -3.42 6.57
C TRP A 83 -11.08 -1.90 6.57
N LYS A 84 -12.18 -1.20 6.75
CA LYS A 84 -12.22 0.27 6.77
C LYS A 84 -11.27 0.86 7.81
N ARG A 85 -11.12 0.22 8.97
CA ARG A 85 -10.22 0.70 10.02
C ARG A 85 -8.76 0.75 9.54
N HIS A 86 -8.35 -0.20 8.69
CA HIS A 86 -7.00 -0.22 8.15
C HIS A 86 -6.84 0.84 7.08
N LEU A 87 -7.83 1.01 6.21
CA LEU A 87 -7.82 2.08 5.22
C LEU A 87 -7.78 3.46 5.88
N ALA A 88 -8.59 3.65 6.91
CA ALA A 88 -8.63 4.92 7.65
C ALA A 88 -7.28 5.22 8.31
N ALA A 89 -6.63 4.21 8.89
CA ALA A 89 -5.32 4.37 9.52
C ALA A 89 -4.26 4.78 8.49
N ILE A 90 -4.28 4.16 7.31
CA ILE A 90 -3.35 4.48 6.22
C ILE A 90 -3.59 5.91 5.72
N ASP A 91 -4.85 6.26 5.46
CA ASP A 91 -5.21 7.60 4.98
C ASP A 91 -4.82 8.69 5.99
N ASP A 92 -5.03 8.42 7.27
CA ASP A 92 -4.64 9.34 8.34
C ASP A 92 -3.12 9.54 8.37
N GLU A 93 -2.37 8.47 8.23
CA GLU A 93 -0.92 8.51 8.21
C GLU A 93 -0.40 9.28 6.98
N ILE A 94 -1.01 9.07 5.81
CA ILE A 94 -0.68 9.81 4.59
C ILE A 94 -0.95 11.30 4.79
N ARG A 95 -2.10 11.63 5.36
CA ARG A 95 -2.45 13.03 5.64
C ARG A 95 -1.44 13.68 6.57
N LYS A 96 -0.99 12.99 7.60
CA LYS A 96 0.02 13.50 8.52
C LYS A 96 1.36 13.74 7.82
N LEU A 97 1.73 12.85 6.91
CA LEU A 97 2.94 13.02 6.11
C LEU A 97 2.85 14.25 5.22
N ARG A 98 1.69 14.48 4.59
CA ARG A 98 1.46 15.65 3.74
C ARG A 98 1.44 16.95 4.54
N LEU A 99 0.86 16.95 5.73
CA LEU A 99 0.85 18.12 6.61
C LEU A 99 2.26 18.50 7.06
N ARG A 100 3.12 17.51 7.27
CA ARG A 100 4.52 17.76 7.57
C ARG A 100 5.22 18.48 6.43
N ASP A 101 4.96 18.03 5.20
CA ASP A 101 5.53 18.64 4.01
C ASP A 101 4.98 20.06 3.80
N ASP A 102 3.67 20.25 4.01
CA ASP A 102 3.02 21.56 3.89
C ASP A 102 3.45 22.52 4.98
N GLY A 103 3.81 22.03 6.16
CA GLY A 103 4.31 22.82 7.27
C GLY A 103 5.76 23.26 7.12
N LYS A 104 6.44 22.84 6.07
CA LYS A 104 7.82 23.19 5.78
C LYS A 104 7.88 23.94 4.45
N PRO A 105 8.88 24.83 4.26
CA PRO A 105 9.10 25.43 2.95
C PRO A 105 9.23 24.32 1.91
N PRO A 106 8.66 24.49 0.71
CA PRO A 106 8.80 23.49 -0.35
C PRO A 106 10.28 23.24 -0.62
N ARG A 107 10.66 21.97 -0.76
CA ARG A 107 12.02 21.64 -1.17
C ARG A 107 12.23 22.09 -2.59
N ARG A 108 13.20 22.95 -2.80
CA ARG A 108 13.64 23.33 -4.12
C ARG A 108 14.54 22.24 -4.68
N ARG A 109 14.67 22.20 -5.99
CA ARG A 109 15.57 21.23 -6.63
C ARG A 109 17.02 21.38 -6.17
N ASP A 110 17.44 22.60 -5.93
CA ASP A 110 18.78 22.92 -5.44
C ASP A 110 18.98 22.54 -3.97
N ASP A 111 17.88 22.29 -3.23
CA ASP A 111 17.94 21.78 -1.86
C ASP A 111 18.02 20.26 -1.81
N LEU A 112 17.90 19.59 -2.95
CA LEU A 112 17.99 18.13 -3.06
C LEU A 112 19.43 17.74 -3.32
N PRO A 113 19.88 16.63 -2.71
CA PRO A 113 21.23 16.11 -2.97
C PRO A 113 21.41 15.68 -4.41
#